data_e5f5598001b3fa59865196e65b2e2aa6
#
_entry.id   e5f5598001b3fa59865196e65b2e2aa6
#
_cell.length_a   1.000
_cell.length_b   1.000
_cell.length_c   1.000
_cell.angle_alpha   90.00
_cell.angle_beta   90.00
_cell.angle_gamma   90.00
#
_symmetry.space_group_name_H-M   'P 1'
#
loop_
_entity.id
_entity.type
_entity.pdbx_description
1 polymer ?
#
loop_
_entity_poly.entity_id
_entity_poly.type
_entity_poly.pdbx_seq_one_letter_code
_entity_poly.pdbx_strand_id
1 'polypeptide(L)'
;MTAESLFKKLSNEQRGVSLATVYNTLHEFCKKELLNKITIDTDKVYFDTNISLHHHFFSDKEKILLDIKSQDVKISSMPNAPKGKKIKKVELIIHLED
;
A
#
# COMPACT_ATOMS: atom_id res chain seq x y z
N MET A 1 6.11 -3.06 2.93
CA MET A 1 6.00 -4.48 3.35
C MET A 1 4.97 -5.19 2.49
N THR A 2 5.31 -6.35 1.99
CA THR A 2 4.37 -7.22 1.29
C THR A 2 4.01 -8.41 2.16
N ALA A 3 2.92 -9.11 1.83
CA ALA A 3 2.56 -10.33 2.55
C ALA A 3 3.63 -11.40 2.39
N GLU A 4 4.21 -11.51 1.18
CA GLU A 4 5.26 -12.47 0.88
C GLU A 4 6.53 -12.20 1.66
N SER A 5 6.93 -10.93 1.78
CA SER A 5 8.13 -10.57 2.54
C SER A 5 7.96 -10.86 4.03
N LEU A 6 6.77 -10.58 4.57
CA LEU A 6 6.46 -10.90 5.96
C LEU A 6 6.41 -12.40 6.18
N PHE A 7 5.78 -13.14 5.27
CA PHE A 7 5.72 -14.60 5.33
C PHE A 7 7.12 -15.22 5.34
N LYS A 8 8.00 -14.74 4.44
CA LYS A 8 9.38 -15.22 4.37
C LYS A 8 10.13 -14.97 5.69
N LYS A 9 9.96 -13.80 6.27
CA LYS A 9 10.58 -13.47 7.56
C LYS A 9 10.09 -14.39 8.67
N LEU A 10 8.79 -14.62 8.75
CA LEU A 10 8.20 -15.50 9.76
C LEU A 10 8.63 -16.95 9.58
N SER A 11 8.75 -17.40 8.32
CA SER A 11 9.25 -18.74 8.03
C SER A 11 10.70 -18.91 8.47
N ASN A 12 11.54 -17.89 8.23
CA ASN A 12 12.94 -17.91 8.68
C ASN A 12 13.05 -17.92 10.20
N GLU A 13 12.08 -17.35 10.89
CA GLU A 13 11.99 -17.36 12.36
C GLU A 13 11.28 -18.62 12.88
N GLN A 14 10.93 -19.55 12.00
CA GLN A 14 10.26 -20.81 12.37
C GLN A 14 8.95 -20.61 13.12
N ARG A 15 8.18 -19.62 12.71
CA ARG A 15 6.91 -19.29 13.36
C ARG A 15 5.74 -20.17 12.93
N GLY A 16 5.91 -20.99 11.89
CA GLY A 16 4.89 -21.96 11.46
C GLY A 16 3.60 -21.33 10.94
N VAL A 17 3.66 -20.17 10.32
CA VAL A 17 2.49 -19.43 9.83
C VAL A 17 2.37 -19.65 8.33
N SER A 18 1.14 -19.89 7.82
CA SER A 18 0.91 -20.01 6.38
C SER A 18 0.80 -18.63 5.71
N LEU A 19 1.08 -18.58 4.39
CA LEU A 19 0.92 -17.35 3.62
C LEU A 19 -0.53 -16.85 3.64
N ALA A 20 -1.50 -17.78 3.57
CA ALA A 20 -2.91 -17.43 3.65
C ALA A 20 -3.25 -16.72 4.97
N THR A 21 -2.69 -17.19 6.09
CA THR A 21 -2.89 -16.57 7.39
C THR A 21 -2.30 -15.16 7.41
N VAL A 22 -1.11 -14.98 6.83
CA VAL A 22 -0.47 -13.66 6.73
C VAL A 22 -1.36 -12.70 5.95
N TYR A 23 -1.86 -13.11 4.78
CA TYR A 23 -2.78 -12.29 3.98
C TYR A 23 -4.04 -11.93 4.74
N ASN A 24 -4.68 -12.92 5.37
CA ASN A 24 -5.92 -12.67 6.11
C ASN A 24 -5.72 -11.70 7.26
N THR A 25 -4.61 -11.82 7.97
CA THR A 25 -4.29 -10.92 9.08
C THR A 25 -4.04 -9.49 8.59
N LEU A 26 -3.27 -9.33 7.51
CA LEU A 26 -3.00 -8.01 6.95
C LEU A 26 -4.27 -7.34 6.42
N HIS A 27 -5.15 -8.11 5.76
CA HIS A 27 -6.44 -7.58 5.31
C HIS A 27 -7.33 -7.16 6.47
N GLU A 28 -7.34 -7.94 7.55
CA GLU A 28 -8.10 -7.59 8.74
C GLU A 28 -7.59 -6.29 9.37
N PHE A 29 -6.26 -6.11 9.42
CA PHE A 29 -5.68 -4.87 9.90
C PHE A 29 -6.04 -3.68 9.02
N CYS A 30 -6.13 -3.87 7.71
CA CYS A 30 -6.57 -2.82 6.80
C CYS A 30 -8.03 -2.43 7.04
N LYS A 31 -8.90 -3.40 7.29
CA LYS A 31 -10.30 -3.12 7.64
C LYS A 31 -10.42 -2.31 8.92
N LYS A 32 -9.54 -2.54 9.88
CA LYS A 32 -9.51 -1.83 11.16
C LYS A 32 -8.72 -0.53 11.08
N GLU A 33 -8.25 -0.14 9.89
CA GLU A 33 -7.48 1.07 9.66
C GLU A 33 -6.17 1.12 10.45
N LEU A 34 -5.58 -0.05 10.73
CA LEU A 34 -4.27 -0.17 11.35
C LEU A 34 -3.14 -0.21 10.33
N LEU A 35 -3.46 -0.55 9.09
CA LEU A 35 -2.53 -0.59 7.97
C LEU A 35 -3.15 0.08 6.76
N ASN A 36 -2.31 0.67 5.94
CA ASN A 36 -2.69 1.20 4.64
C ASN A 36 -2.26 0.20 3.55
N LYS A 37 -3.19 -0.13 2.66
CA LYS A 37 -2.94 -1.04 1.54
C LYS A 37 -2.68 -0.24 0.29
N ILE A 38 -1.53 -0.47 -0.35
CA ILE A 38 -1.14 0.22 -1.58
C ILE A 38 -1.06 -0.83 -2.69
N THR A 39 -1.95 -0.72 -3.66
CA THR A 39 -2.01 -1.64 -4.79
C THR A 39 -1.38 -0.99 -6.01
N ILE A 40 -0.23 -1.51 -6.44
CA ILE A 40 0.44 -1.06 -7.66
C ILE A 40 -0.13 -1.82 -8.85
N ASP A 41 -0.34 -3.12 -8.67
CA ASP A 41 -0.78 -4.05 -9.69
C ASP A 41 -1.48 -5.21 -8.98
N THR A 42 -2.15 -6.09 -9.72
CA THR A 42 -2.87 -7.22 -9.13
C THR A 42 -1.99 -8.12 -8.27
N ASP A 43 -0.70 -8.22 -8.64
CA ASP A 43 0.28 -9.05 -7.94
C ASP A 43 1.28 -8.23 -7.10
N LYS A 44 1.13 -6.90 -7.05
CA LYS A 44 2.03 -6.02 -6.33
C LYS A 44 1.26 -5.20 -5.31
N VAL A 45 1.08 -5.77 -4.12
CA VAL A 45 0.33 -5.16 -3.03
C VAL A 45 1.27 -4.95 -1.85
N TYR A 46 1.32 -3.72 -1.36
CA TYR A 46 2.14 -3.33 -0.22
C TYR A 46 1.25 -2.96 0.95
N PHE A 47 1.76 -3.20 2.15
CA PHE A 47 1.08 -2.83 3.40
C PHE A 47 1.99 -1.89 4.18
N ASP A 48 1.44 -0.76 4.62
CA ASP A 48 2.20 0.29 5.28
C ASP A 48 1.58 0.57 6.64
N THR A 49 2.43 0.67 7.65
CA THR A 49 2.00 1.06 9.01
C THR A 49 1.65 2.55 9.10
N ASN A 50 2.13 3.35 8.17
CA ASN A 50 1.76 4.74 8.08
C ASN A 50 0.38 4.86 7.42
N ILE A 51 -0.63 5.14 8.22
CA ILE A 51 -2.02 5.26 7.75
C ILE A 51 -2.36 6.68 7.30
N SER A 52 -1.43 7.63 7.42
CA SER A 52 -1.65 8.97 6.91
C SER A 52 -1.74 8.95 5.39
N LEU A 53 -2.53 9.87 4.84
CA LEU A 53 -2.69 9.98 3.39
C LEU A 53 -1.41 10.56 2.80
N HIS A 54 -0.70 9.77 2.00
CA HIS A 54 0.50 10.23 1.31
C HIS A 54 0.63 9.47 -0.01
N HIS A 55 1.48 9.99 -0.88
CA HIS A 55 1.71 9.42 -2.21
C HIS A 55 3.04 8.69 -2.22
N HIS A 56 3.32 7.97 -3.33
CA HIS A 56 4.49 7.11 -3.40
C HIS A 56 5.17 7.19 -4.76
N PHE A 57 6.51 7.02 -4.76
CA PHE A 57 7.25 6.59 -5.93
C PHE A 57 7.33 5.08 -5.95
N PHE A 58 7.31 4.49 -7.12
CA PHE A 58 7.54 3.06 -7.28
C PHE A 58 8.60 2.82 -8.35
N SER A 59 9.66 2.08 -7.99
CA SER A 59 10.66 1.60 -8.93
C SER A 59 10.42 0.12 -9.20
N ASP A 60 10.00 -0.20 -10.41
CA ASP A 60 9.77 -1.59 -10.81
C ASP A 60 11.09 -2.36 -10.91
N LYS A 61 12.16 -1.69 -11.35
CA LYS A 61 13.48 -2.29 -11.46
C LYS A 61 14.04 -2.72 -10.11
N GLU A 62 13.96 -1.84 -9.12
CA GLU A 62 14.49 -2.08 -7.78
C GLU A 62 13.48 -2.72 -6.84
N LYS A 63 12.20 -2.78 -7.24
CA LYS A 63 11.10 -3.32 -6.43
C LYS A 63 10.96 -2.59 -5.09
N ILE A 64 11.09 -1.28 -5.11
CA ILE A 64 10.95 -0.46 -3.91
C ILE A 64 9.85 0.57 -4.07
N LEU A 65 9.19 0.84 -2.93
CA LEU A 65 8.16 1.84 -2.79
C LEU A 65 8.70 2.92 -1.85
N LEU A 66 8.73 4.16 -2.30
CA LEU A 66 9.25 5.29 -1.54
C LEU A 66 8.12 6.28 -1.25
N ASP A 67 8.08 6.80 -0.03
CA ASP A 67 7.08 7.78 0.35
C ASP A 67 7.41 9.15 -0.26
N ILE A 68 6.37 9.85 -0.68
CA ILE A 68 6.46 11.24 -1.12
C ILE A 68 5.85 12.10 -0.02
N LYS A 69 6.55 13.15 0.39
CA LYS A 69 6.00 14.08 1.37
C LYS A 69 4.72 14.72 0.81
N SER A 70 3.69 14.81 1.62
CA SER A 70 2.38 15.34 1.19
C SER A 70 2.49 16.76 0.63
N GLN A 71 3.43 17.56 1.13
CA GLN A 71 3.66 18.93 0.67
C GLN A 71 4.28 19.02 -0.72
N ASP A 72 4.88 17.92 -1.21
CA ASP A 72 5.54 17.88 -2.52
C ASP A 72 4.56 17.56 -3.65
N VAL A 73 3.31 17.22 -3.33
CA VAL A 73 2.28 16.94 -4.33
C VAL A 73 1.07 17.84 -4.04
N LYS A 74 0.70 18.65 -5.03
CA LYS A 74 -0.52 19.45 -4.95
C LYS A 74 -1.50 18.99 -6.01
N ILE A 75 -2.74 18.72 -5.58
CA ILE A 75 -3.83 18.44 -6.50
C ILE A 75 -4.70 19.72 -6.52
N SER A 76 -4.55 20.50 -7.58
CA SER A 76 -5.20 21.80 -7.68
C SER A 76 -6.66 21.72 -8.11
N SER A 77 -7.08 20.59 -8.66
CA SER A 77 -8.44 20.42 -9.16
C SER A 77 -8.84 18.96 -8.98
N MET A 78 -10.03 18.78 -8.44
CA MET A 78 -10.59 17.45 -8.22
C MET A 78 -11.96 17.35 -8.87
N PRO A 79 -12.29 16.24 -9.53
CA PRO A 79 -13.65 16.05 -10.03
C PRO A 79 -14.60 15.82 -8.87
N ASN A 80 -15.87 16.13 -9.10
CA ASN A 80 -16.91 15.80 -8.14
C ASN A 80 -17.14 14.29 -8.14
N ALA A 81 -17.44 13.74 -6.97
CA ALA A 81 -17.82 12.34 -6.88
C ALA A 81 -19.13 12.11 -7.65
N PRO A 82 -19.32 10.94 -8.28
CA PRO A 82 -20.61 10.60 -8.87
C PRO A 82 -21.73 10.66 -7.84
N LYS A 83 -22.95 10.92 -8.31
CA LYS A 83 -24.13 11.03 -7.44
C LYS A 83 -24.27 9.80 -6.54
N GLY A 84 -24.46 10.03 -5.27
CA GLY A 84 -24.59 8.96 -4.27
C GLY A 84 -23.27 8.34 -3.81
N LYS A 85 -22.14 8.89 -4.27
CA LYS A 85 -20.79 8.39 -3.91
C LYS A 85 -20.01 9.47 -3.19
N LYS A 86 -19.00 9.03 -2.44
CA LYS A 86 -18.03 9.90 -1.78
C LYS A 86 -16.63 9.51 -2.20
N ILE A 87 -15.75 10.48 -2.35
CA ILE A 87 -14.34 10.19 -2.58
C ILE A 87 -13.74 9.75 -1.24
N LYS A 88 -13.30 8.52 -1.15
CA LYS A 88 -12.72 7.96 0.06
C LYS A 88 -11.27 8.40 0.23
N LYS A 89 -10.49 8.29 -0.82
CA LYS A 89 -9.08 8.70 -0.81
C LYS A 89 -8.58 8.90 -2.24
N VAL A 90 -7.48 9.60 -2.35
CA VAL A 90 -6.76 9.81 -3.61
C VAL A 90 -5.33 9.34 -3.38
N GLU A 91 -4.87 8.45 -4.24
CA GLU A 91 -3.47 7.97 -4.22
C GLU A 91 -2.83 8.30 -5.55
N LEU A 92 -1.60 8.80 -5.49
CA LEU A 92 -0.77 9.03 -6.66
C LEU A 92 0.45 8.13 -6.56
N ILE A 93 0.67 7.34 -7.60
CA ILE A 93 1.85 6.49 -7.73
C ILE A 93 2.66 7.03 -8.89
N ILE A 94 3.87 7.48 -8.60
CA ILE A 94 4.79 7.95 -9.63
C ILE A 94 5.74 6.81 -9.94
N HIS A 95 5.63 6.27 -11.14
CA HIS A 95 6.48 5.16 -11.58
C HIS A 95 7.81 5.70 -12.07
N LEU A 96 8.88 5.19 -11.49
CA LEU A 96 10.24 5.62 -11.82
C LEU A 96 10.82 4.71 -12.89
N GLU A 97 11.64 5.30 -13.74
CA GLU A 97 12.37 4.63 -14.81
C GLU A 97 13.80 5.14 -14.79
N ASP A 98 14.75 4.22 -14.94
CA ASP A 98 16.18 4.60 -14.95
C ASP A 98 16.62 5.16 -16.29
#